data_48abc3be0b4c46a7e92d4617c0ff7f85
#
_entry.id   48abc3be0b4c46a7e92d4617c0ff7f85
#
_cell.length_a   1.000
_cell.length_b   1.000
_cell.length_c   1.000
_cell.angle_alpha   90.00
_cell.angle_beta   90.00
_cell.angle_gamma   90.00
#
_symmetry.space_group_name_H-M   'P 1'
#
loop_
_entity.id
_entity.type
_entity.pdbx_description
1 polymer ?
#
loop_
_entity_poly.entity_id
_entity_poly.type
_entity_poly.pdbx_seq_one_letter_code
_entity_poly.pdbx_strand_id
1 'polypeptide(L)'
;LANELAQIAENCGIDVWEAIELANKHPRVKILQPGPGVGGHCIPIDPLFLTENSTKTGIIHLARDINESMPNHVIHSIRDILYGLKDPTLTVIGVSYKGDVEDTRETPALKFIQLAKNEGYQVKCHDPCAKGFVYELLEMDEAMEDSDCVVLMTNHNVFRNINPSLLKMRNKNLIDTKNFLDHEKWRDSGFNVKILGDGHYTGHSLQK
;
A
#
# COMPACT_ATOMS: atom_id res chain seq x y z
N LEU A 1 2.97 9.80 12.25
CA LEU A 1 4.13 9.15 12.90
C LEU A 1 4.45 7.79 12.25
N ALA A 2 3.57 6.76 12.30
CA ALA A 2 3.92 5.42 11.78
C ALA A 2 4.34 5.45 10.30
N ASN A 3 3.61 6.18 9.46
CA ASN A 3 3.94 6.34 8.04
C ASN A 3 5.25 7.12 7.80
N GLU A 4 5.54 8.10 8.63
CA GLU A 4 6.82 8.81 8.60
C GLU A 4 7.98 7.90 9.03
N LEU A 5 7.78 7.08 10.08
CA LEU A 5 8.76 6.08 10.49
C LEU A 5 9.04 5.04 9.40
N ALA A 6 8.02 4.65 8.62
CA ALA A 6 8.22 3.74 7.49
C ALA A 6 9.16 4.35 6.43
N GLN A 7 8.96 5.62 6.07
CA GLN A 7 9.82 6.31 5.11
C GLN A 7 11.26 6.48 5.63
N ILE A 8 11.40 6.79 6.93
CA ILE A 8 12.73 6.89 7.57
C ILE A 8 13.42 5.53 7.58
N ALA A 9 12.69 4.47 7.93
CA ALA A 9 13.24 3.11 8.00
C ALA A 9 13.75 2.63 6.64
N GLU A 10 13.00 2.86 5.55
CA GLU A 10 13.45 2.56 4.20
C GLU A 10 14.77 3.27 3.84
N ASN A 11 14.91 4.55 4.23
CA ASN A 11 16.13 5.31 3.99
C ASN A 11 17.34 4.86 4.85
N CYS A 12 17.05 4.29 6.02
CA CYS A 12 18.08 3.85 6.98
C CYS A 12 18.45 2.37 6.83
N GLY A 13 17.78 1.61 5.95
CA GLY A 13 17.99 0.17 5.84
C GLY A 13 17.49 -0.60 7.07
N ILE A 14 16.36 -0.20 7.64
CA ILE A 14 15.76 -0.78 8.85
C ILE A 14 14.36 -1.28 8.51
N ASP A 15 13.93 -2.38 9.15
CA ASP A 15 12.54 -2.83 9.11
C ASP A 15 11.70 -2.07 10.13
N VAL A 16 10.76 -1.25 9.64
CA VAL A 16 9.84 -0.47 10.51
C VAL A 16 8.89 -1.36 11.30
N TRP A 17 8.52 -2.52 10.76
CA TRP A 17 7.57 -3.43 11.41
C TRP A 17 8.18 -4.05 12.65
N GLU A 18 9.43 -4.52 12.55
CA GLU A 18 10.18 -5.01 13.70
C GLU A 18 10.43 -3.90 14.73
N ALA A 19 10.83 -2.71 14.27
CA ALA A 19 11.08 -1.57 15.14
C ALA A 19 9.82 -1.15 15.93
N ILE A 20 8.64 -1.10 15.30
CA ILE A 20 7.36 -0.78 15.94
C ILE A 20 6.95 -1.90 16.90
N GLU A 21 7.13 -3.17 16.53
CA GLU A 21 6.82 -4.30 17.40
C GLU A 21 7.67 -4.24 18.69
N LEU A 22 8.97 -3.99 18.56
CA LEU A 22 9.88 -3.84 19.70
C LEU A 22 9.50 -2.65 20.59
N ALA A 23 9.20 -1.49 19.99
CA ALA A 23 8.76 -0.32 20.74
C ALA A 23 7.46 -0.58 21.52
N ASN A 24 6.51 -1.29 20.91
CA ASN A 24 5.22 -1.61 21.51
C ASN A 24 5.30 -2.66 22.64
N LYS A 25 6.45 -3.32 22.84
CA LYS A 25 6.67 -4.15 24.06
C LYS A 25 6.72 -3.30 25.34
N HIS A 26 6.98 -2.00 25.21
CA HIS A 26 6.92 -1.10 26.34
C HIS A 26 5.46 -0.82 26.74
N PRO A 27 5.04 -0.99 28.00
CA PRO A 27 3.62 -1.00 28.41
C PRO A 27 2.89 0.33 28.21
N ARG A 28 3.60 1.43 28.03
CA ARG A 28 3.04 2.77 27.78
C ARG A 28 3.17 3.26 26.34
N VAL A 29 3.66 2.41 25.44
CA VAL A 29 3.83 2.75 24.02
C VAL A 29 2.86 1.93 23.18
N LYS A 30 2.16 2.59 22.27
CA LYS A 30 1.26 1.95 21.29
C LYS A 30 1.34 2.70 19.97
N ILE A 31 2.37 2.45 19.20
CA ILE A 31 2.51 2.96 17.84
C ILE A 31 1.61 2.14 16.93
N LEU A 32 0.87 2.81 16.06
CA LEU A 32 0.05 2.17 15.03
C LEU A 32 0.93 1.61 13.90
N GLN A 33 0.39 0.70 13.12
CA GLN A 33 1.08 0.16 11.95
C GLN A 33 1.09 1.17 10.79
N PRO A 34 2.17 1.24 9.99
CA PRO A 34 2.21 2.02 8.78
C PRO A 34 1.35 1.41 7.68
N GLY A 35 1.20 2.12 6.57
CA GLY A 35 0.45 1.65 5.42
C GLY A 35 0.32 2.70 4.33
N PRO A 36 -0.46 2.44 3.28
CA PRO A 36 -0.59 3.32 2.11
C PRO A 36 -1.45 4.57 2.38
N GLY A 37 -1.76 4.83 3.63
CA GLY A 37 -2.62 5.87 4.13
C GLY A 37 -3.78 5.30 4.94
N VAL A 38 -4.44 6.17 5.69
CA VAL A 38 -5.65 5.87 6.47
C VAL A 38 -6.82 6.59 5.83
N GLY A 39 -7.83 5.82 5.45
CA GLY A 39 -9.08 6.31 4.89
C GLY A 39 -10.25 6.18 5.88
N GLY A 40 -11.47 6.16 5.35
CA GLY A 40 -12.70 6.07 6.11
C GLY A 40 -13.29 7.43 6.47
N HIS A 41 -14.35 7.43 7.26
CA HIS A 41 -15.17 8.63 7.49
C HIS A 41 -14.65 9.51 8.64
N CYS A 42 -14.21 8.93 9.75
CA CYS A 42 -13.90 9.70 10.97
C CYS A 42 -12.42 10.11 11.06
N ILE A 43 -11.50 9.14 10.99
CA ILE A 43 -10.06 9.41 11.23
C ILE A 43 -9.48 10.46 10.27
N PRO A 44 -9.82 10.49 8.97
CA PRO A 44 -9.32 11.50 8.06
C PRO A 44 -9.94 12.90 8.28
N ILE A 45 -11.13 12.99 8.80
CA ILE A 45 -11.98 14.20 8.77
C ILE A 45 -12.09 14.87 10.15
N ASP A 46 -12.38 14.12 11.22
CA ASP A 46 -12.66 14.71 12.54
C ASP A 46 -11.54 15.60 13.09
N PRO A 47 -10.25 15.30 12.90
CA PRO A 47 -9.18 16.19 13.37
C PRO A 47 -9.23 17.59 12.72
N LEU A 48 -9.79 17.72 11.51
CA LEU A 48 -9.89 19.00 10.82
C LEU A 48 -10.89 19.95 11.51
N PHE A 49 -11.94 19.44 12.13
CA PHE A 49 -12.87 20.26 12.92
C PHE A 49 -12.19 20.98 14.08
N LEU A 50 -11.12 20.38 14.65
CA LEU A 50 -10.32 21.03 15.69
C LEU A 50 -9.49 22.20 15.14
N THR A 51 -9.26 22.25 13.84
CA THR A 51 -8.43 23.28 13.21
C THR A 51 -9.21 24.52 12.80
N GLU A 52 -10.55 24.44 12.71
CA GLU A 52 -11.40 25.55 12.21
C GLU A 52 -11.29 26.82 13.06
N ASN A 53 -11.12 26.66 14.37
CA ASN A 53 -11.12 27.79 15.33
C ASN A 53 -9.78 27.93 16.06
N SER A 54 -8.67 27.40 15.53
CA SER A 54 -7.35 27.45 16.14
C SER A 54 -6.28 27.82 15.14
N THR A 55 -5.33 28.66 15.58
CA THR A 55 -4.10 28.94 14.82
C THR A 55 -2.94 27.97 15.15
N LYS A 56 -3.13 27.08 16.13
CA LYS A 56 -2.09 26.12 16.58
C LYS A 56 -2.41 24.73 16.08
N THR A 57 -2.34 24.55 14.78
CA THR A 57 -2.81 23.32 14.09
C THR A 57 -1.72 22.55 13.37
N GLY A 58 -0.45 22.98 13.52
CA GLY A 58 0.68 22.46 12.72
C GLY A 58 0.84 20.95 12.73
N ILE A 59 0.76 20.31 13.91
CA ILE A 59 0.90 18.83 14.01
C ILE A 59 -0.25 18.11 13.30
N ILE A 60 -1.49 18.63 13.40
CA ILE A 60 -2.66 18.01 12.79
C ILE A 60 -2.52 18.04 11.27
N HIS A 61 -2.19 19.21 10.71
CA HIS A 61 -1.99 19.35 9.25
C HIS A 61 -0.82 18.49 8.77
N LEU A 62 0.34 18.58 9.43
CA LEU A 62 1.51 17.78 9.06
C LEU A 62 1.22 16.28 9.09
N ALA A 63 0.50 15.79 10.11
CA ALA A 63 0.11 14.40 10.21
C ALA A 63 -0.82 13.98 9.06
N ARG A 64 -1.72 14.87 8.62
CA ARG A 64 -2.58 14.66 7.46
C ARG A 64 -1.76 14.63 6.16
N ASP A 65 -0.88 15.61 5.96
CA ASP A 65 -0.05 15.70 4.76
C ASP A 65 0.81 14.44 4.58
N ILE A 66 1.45 13.96 5.66
CA ILE A 66 2.21 12.70 5.64
C ILE A 66 1.31 11.53 5.26
N ASN A 67 0.12 11.43 5.90
CA ASN A 67 -0.81 10.34 5.58
C ASN A 67 -1.25 10.38 4.12
N GLU A 68 -1.56 11.54 3.59
CA GLU A 68 -2.02 11.72 2.22
C GLU A 68 -0.92 11.58 1.18
N SER A 69 0.34 11.73 1.57
CA SER A 69 1.48 11.49 0.69
C SER A 69 1.80 10.01 0.46
N MET A 70 1.29 9.11 1.31
CA MET A 70 1.64 7.69 1.26
C MET A 70 1.31 6.98 -0.07
N PRO A 71 0.16 7.23 -0.73
CA PRO A 71 -0.08 6.66 -2.05
C PRO A 71 1.00 7.05 -3.07
N ASN A 72 1.50 8.30 -2.99
CA ASN A 72 2.58 8.76 -3.86
C ASN A 72 3.92 8.09 -3.51
N HIS A 73 4.19 7.83 -2.23
CA HIS A 73 5.36 7.06 -1.80
C HIS A 73 5.34 5.63 -2.36
N VAL A 74 4.17 4.98 -2.40
CA VAL A 74 4.02 3.66 -3.05
C VAL A 74 4.28 3.76 -4.57
N ILE A 75 3.82 4.82 -5.24
CA ILE A 75 4.10 5.05 -6.68
C ILE A 75 5.61 5.15 -6.95
N HIS A 76 6.39 5.82 -6.08
CA HIS A 76 7.85 5.86 -6.25
C HIS A 76 8.47 4.46 -6.24
N SER A 77 8.01 3.60 -5.34
CA SER A 77 8.46 2.20 -5.31
C SER A 77 8.13 1.44 -6.59
N ILE A 78 6.99 1.72 -7.20
CA ILE A 78 6.56 1.10 -8.47
C ILE A 78 7.43 1.56 -9.63
N ARG A 79 7.79 2.85 -9.71
CA ARG A 79 8.67 3.38 -10.76
C ARG A 79 10.00 2.63 -10.82
N ASP A 80 10.58 2.34 -9.65
CA ASP A 80 11.85 1.62 -9.58
C ASP A 80 11.70 0.17 -10.06
N ILE A 81 10.62 -0.50 -9.64
CA ILE A 81 10.36 -1.90 -9.98
C ILE A 81 10.03 -2.09 -11.47
N LEU A 82 9.26 -1.16 -12.05
CA LEU A 82 8.77 -1.26 -13.43
C LEU A 82 9.58 -0.43 -14.41
N TYR A 83 10.75 0.08 -13.99
CA TYR A 83 11.61 0.89 -14.85
C TYR A 83 11.94 0.16 -16.16
N GLY A 84 11.75 0.84 -17.27
CA GLY A 84 12.05 0.32 -18.62
C GLY A 84 10.97 -0.57 -19.24
N LEU A 85 9.89 -0.89 -18.54
CA LEU A 85 8.75 -1.60 -19.13
C LEU A 85 7.90 -0.64 -19.96
N LYS A 86 7.45 -1.13 -21.12
CA LYS A 86 6.53 -0.39 -21.99
C LYS A 86 5.09 -0.73 -21.59
N ASP A 87 4.27 0.30 -21.39
CA ASP A 87 2.84 0.19 -21.06
C ASP A 87 2.55 -0.80 -19.92
N PRO A 88 3.18 -0.64 -18.72
CA PRO A 88 3.03 -1.62 -17.65
C PRO A 88 1.62 -1.60 -17.04
N THR A 89 1.18 -2.78 -16.61
CA THR A 89 -0.12 -3.02 -15.99
C THR A 89 0.05 -3.31 -14.51
N LEU A 90 -0.68 -2.59 -13.67
CA LEU A 90 -0.76 -2.78 -12.23
C LEU A 90 -2.07 -3.48 -11.86
N THR A 91 -2.01 -4.44 -10.94
CA THR A 91 -3.20 -4.96 -10.27
C THR A 91 -3.24 -4.46 -8.84
N VAL A 92 -4.30 -3.71 -8.50
CA VAL A 92 -4.57 -3.24 -7.14
C VAL A 92 -5.51 -4.22 -6.47
N ILE A 93 -5.08 -4.84 -5.37
CA ILE A 93 -5.92 -5.72 -4.55
C ILE A 93 -6.28 -5.05 -3.23
N GLY A 94 -7.60 -5.00 -2.97
CA GLY A 94 -8.18 -4.28 -1.84
C GLY A 94 -8.34 -2.80 -2.11
N VAL A 95 -9.58 -2.35 -2.35
CA VAL A 95 -9.94 -0.95 -2.58
C VAL A 95 -10.84 -0.38 -1.49
N SER A 96 -11.29 -1.20 -0.54
CA SER A 96 -11.97 -0.75 0.68
C SER A 96 -11.02 0.02 1.59
N TYR A 97 -11.53 0.92 2.43
CA TYR A 97 -10.65 1.67 3.34
C TYR A 97 -10.06 0.81 4.46
N LYS A 98 -10.65 -0.34 4.74
CA LYS A 98 -10.23 -1.28 5.78
C LYS A 98 -10.51 -2.72 5.32
N GLY A 99 -9.73 -3.68 5.85
CA GLY A 99 -9.93 -5.10 5.56
C GLY A 99 -11.31 -5.63 6.01
N ASP A 100 -11.86 -6.52 5.20
CA ASP A 100 -13.12 -7.25 5.44
C ASP A 100 -14.37 -6.36 5.59
N VAL A 101 -14.36 -5.19 4.96
CA VAL A 101 -15.52 -4.29 4.87
C VAL A 101 -15.78 -3.88 3.43
N GLU A 102 -17.04 -3.51 3.12
CA GLU A 102 -17.47 -3.08 1.78
C GLU A 102 -17.25 -1.59 1.50
N ASP A 103 -16.91 -0.79 2.52
CA ASP A 103 -16.87 0.67 2.47
C ASP A 103 -15.59 1.18 1.79
N THR A 104 -15.78 1.97 0.74
CA THR A 104 -14.69 2.54 -0.08
C THR A 104 -14.53 4.06 0.11
N ARG A 105 -15.22 4.67 1.09
CA ARG A 105 -15.14 6.12 1.32
C ARG A 105 -13.74 6.53 1.76
N GLU A 106 -13.22 7.60 1.15
CA GLU A 106 -11.89 8.15 1.43
C GLU A 106 -10.76 7.09 1.43
N THR A 107 -10.92 6.04 0.62
CA THR A 107 -9.89 4.99 0.55
C THR A 107 -8.60 5.51 -0.08
N PRO A 108 -7.43 5.24 0.52
CA PRO A 108 -6.14 5.55 -0.09
C PRO A 108 -5.92 4.89 -1.46
N ALA A 109 -6.60 3.76 -1.72
CA ALA A 109 -6.52 3.07 -2.99
C ALA A 109 -7.05 3.92 -4.15
N LEU A 110 -8.09 4.73 -3.94
CA LEU A 110 -8.60 5.63 -4.99
C LEU A 110 -7.54 6.63 -5.43
N LYS A 111 -6.90 7.31 -4.48
CA LYS A 111 -5.83 8.26 -4.74
C LYS A 111 -4.63 7.60 -5.43
N PHE A 112 -4.25 6.40 -4.96
CA PHE A 112 -3.19 5.60 -5.56
C PHE A 112 -3.49 5.27 -7.03
N ILE A 113 -4.71 4.78 -7.33
CA ILE A 113 -5.12 4.43 -8.69
C ILE A 113 -5.09 5.66 -9.62
N GLN A 114 -5.54 6.82 -9.14
CA GLN A 114 -5.48 8.07 -9.89
C GLN A 114 -4.05 8.47 -10.21
N LEU A 115 -3.14 8.39 -9.23
CA LEU A 115 -1.72 8.67 -9.42
C LEU A 115 -1.10 7.67 -10.42
N ALA A 116 -1.36 6.38 -10.28
CA ALA A 116 -0.86 5.36 -11.19
C ALA A 116 -1.31 5.60 -12.64
N LYS A 117 -2.58 5.93 -12.86
CA LYS A 117 -3.09 6.28 -14.20
C LYS A 117 -2.45 7.55 -14.76
N ASN A 118 -2.18 8.55 -13.93
CA ASN A 118 -1.50 9.78 -14.35
C ASN A 118 -0.04 9.52 -14.75
N GLU A 119 0.61 8.49 -14.18
CA GLU A 119 1.93 8.01 -14.60
C GLU A 119 1.90 7.19 -15.91
N GLY A 120 0.70 6.92 -16.45
CA GLY A 120 0.52 6.14 -17.67
C GLY A 120 0.37 4.64 -17.46
N TYR A 121 0.27 4.17 -16.21
CA TYR A 121 0.04 2.75 -15.94
C TYR A 121 -1.39 2.32 -16.29
N GLN A 122 -1.51 1.13 -16.88
CA GLN A 122 -2.80 0.44 -16.94
C GLN A 122 -3.11 -0.10 -15.54
N VAL A 123 -4.34 0.10 -15.05
CA VAL A 123 -4.70 -0.34 -13.68
C VAL A 123 -5.94 -1.21 -13.72
N LYS A 124 -5.81 -2.42 -13.17
CA LYS A 124 -6.87 -3.37 -12.87
C LYS A 124 -7.10 -3.39 -11.37
N CYS A 125 -8.35 -3.58 -10.95
CA CYS A 125 -8.73 -3.56 -9.54
C CYS A 125 -9.47 -4.84 -9.17
N HIS A 126 -9.15 -5.39 -7.99
CA HIS A 126 -9.90 -6.47 -7.37
C HIS A 126 -10.16 -6.19 -5.90
N ASP A 127 -11.39 -6.40 -5.45
CA ASP A 127 -11.76 -6.37 -4.03
C ASP A 127 -12.94 -7.32 -3.80
N PRO A 128 -12.83 -8.28 -2.86
CA PRO A 128 -13.89 -9.27 -2.64
C PRO A 128 -15.10 -8.72 -1.89
N CYS A 129 -14.98 -7.56 -1.26
CA CYS A 129 -16.00 -7.01 -0.36
C CYS A 129 -16.60 -5.71 -0.88
N ALA A 130 -15.81 -4.89 -1.60
CA ALA A 130 -16.20 -3.54 -1.99
C ALA A 130 -17.43 -3.54 -2.91
N LYS A 131 -18.33 -2.58 -2.67
CA LYS A 131 -19.50 -2.31 -3.51
C LYS A 131 -19.50 -0.88 -3.98
N GLY A 132 -19.85 -0.67 -5.26
CA GLY A 132 -20.04 0.67 -5.79
C GLY A 132 -18.75 1.49 -5.93
N PHE A 133 -17.60 0.82 -6.11
CA PHE A 133 -16.35 1.51 -6.38
C PHE A 133 -16.37 2.20 -7.75
N VAL A 134 -15.66 3.31 -7.88
CA VAL A 134 -15.68 4.15 -9.11
C VAL A 134 -15.03 3.48 -10.32
N TYR A 135 -14.13 2.54 -10.10
CA TYR A 135 -13.52 1.71 -11.14
C TYR A 135 -14.13 0.32 -11.12
N GLU A 136 -14.09 -0.35 -12.29
CA GLU A 136 -14.51 -1.73 -12.42
C GLU A 136 -13.69 -2.64 -11.51
N LEU A 137 -14.37 -3.54 -10.81
CA LEU A 137 -13.76 -4.59 -9.99
C LEU A 137 -13.83 -5.90 -10.75
N LEU A 138 -12.67 -6.46 -11.05
CA LEU A 138 -12.51 -7.72 -11.77
C LEU A 138 -12.43 -8.89 -10.79
N GLU A 139 -12.72 -10.11 -11.26
CA GLU A 139 -12.36 -11.30 -10.52
C GLU A 139 -10.83 -11.43 -10.38
N MET A 140 -10.35 -12.11 -9.34
CA MET A 140 -8.93 -12.18 -9.00
C MET A 140 -8.06 -12.64 -10.18
N ASP A 141 -8.48 -13.73 -10.84
CA ASP A 141 -7.70 -14.32 -11.95
C ASP A 141 -7.62 -13.37 -13.14
N GLU A 142 -8.70 -12.68 -13.46
CA GLU A 142 -8.78 -11.69 -14.53
C GLU A 142 -7.94 -10.43 -14.20
N ALA A 143 -7.99 -9.98 -12.95
CA ALA A 143 -7.20 -8.85 -12.50
C ALA A 143 -5.70 -9.14 -12.59
N MET A 144 -5.27 -10.37 -12.28
CA MET A 144 -3.87 -10.77 -12.31
C MET A 144 -3.34 -11.09 -13.70
N GLU A 145 -4.21 -11.46 -14.66
CA GLU A 145 -3.77 -11.84 -15.99
C GLU A 145 -3.01 -10.70 -16.68
N ASP A 146 -1.81 -11.01 -17.21
CA ASP A 146 -0.91 -10.05 -17.88
C ASP A 146 -0.50 -8.83 -17.06
N SER A 147 -0.65 -8.87 -15.74
CA SER A 147 -0.16 -7.81 -14.85
C SER A 147 1.36 -7.86 -14.66
N ASP A 148 1.97 -6.71 -14.43
CA ASP A 148 3.41 -6.57 -14.19
C ASP A 148 3.76 -6.41 -12.70
N CYS A 149 2.80 -5.92 -11.91
CA CYS A 149 2.97 -5.77 -10.47
C CYS A 149 1.61 -5.84 -9.79
N VAL A 150 1.53 -6.58 -8.69
CA VAL A 150 0.38 -6.55 -7.78
C VAL A 150 0.70 -5.67 -6.58
N VAL A 151 -0.25 -4.81 -6.21
CA VAL A 151 -0.13 -3.88 -5.09
C VAL A 151 -1.26 -4.17 -4.10
N LEU A 152 -0.90 -4.64 -2.91
CA LEU A 152 -1.85 -4.82 -1.81
C LEU A 152 -2.09 -3.47 -1.13
N MET A 153 -3.29 -2.91 -1.27
CA MET A 153 -3.69 -1.66 -0.62
C MET A 153 -4.52 -1.88 0.64
N THR A 154 -5.32 -2.96 0.66
CA THR A 154 -6.17 -3.31 1.80
C THR A 154 -6.06 -4.79 2.14
N ASN A 155 -5.93 -5.09 3.41
CA ASN A 155 -5.62 -6.42 3.93
C ASN A 155 -6.88 -7.24 4.24
N HIS A 156 -7.62 -7.68 3.21
CA HIS A 156 -8.71 -8.63 3.39
C HIS A 156 -8.19 -10.02 3.76
N ASN A 157 -8.79 -10.68 4.74
CA ASN A 157 -8.33 -11.98 5.23
C ASN A 157 -8.28 -13.05 4.12
N VAL A 158 -9.16 -12.98 3.14
CA VAL A 158 -9.17 -13.91 2.00
C VAL A 158 -7.87 -13.88 1.19
N PHE A 159 -7.17 -12.77 1.16
CA PHE A 159 -5.90 -12.64 0.41
C PHE A 159 -4.76 -13.49 0.99
N ARG A 160 -4.83 -13.91 2.26
CA ARG A 160 -3.89 -14.88 2.83
C ARG A 160 -3.92 -16.24 2.12
N ASN A 161 -5.06 -16.56 1.50
CA ASN A 161 -5.27 -17.84 0.81
C ASN A 161 -4.82 -17.81 -0.66
N ILE A 162 -4.36 -16.68 -1.19
CA ILE A 162 -3.84 -16.58 -2.55
C ILE A 162 -2.69 -17.59 -2.72
N ASN A 163 -2.77 -18.36 -3.81
CA ASN A 163 -1.66 -19.18 -4.25
C ASN A 163 -0.87 -18.46 -5.35
N PRO A 164 0.30 -17.84 -5.03
CA PRO A 164 1.03 -17.03 -6.00
C PRO A 164 1.53 -17.85 -7.20
N SER A 165 1.74 -19.17 -7.04
CA SER A 165 2.21 -20.03 -8.13
C SER A 165 1.20 -20.19 -9.26
N LEU A 166 -0.08 -19.95 -9.01
CA LEU A 166 -1.15 -20.09 -9.99
C LEU A 166 -1.47 -18.78 -10.72
N LEU A 167 -0.91 -17.65 -10.29
CA LEU A 167 -1.20 -16.35 -10.88
C LEU A 167 -0.55 -16.22 -12.27
N LYS A 168 -1.35 -15.82 -13.26
CA LYS A 168 -0.92 -15.63 -14.65
C LYS A 168 -0.47 -14.20 -14.91
N MET A 169 0.62 -13.81 -14.27
CA MET A 169 1.18 -12.48 -14.44
C MET A 169 2.28 -12.47 -15.50
N ARG A 170 2.44 -11.33 -16.19
CA ARG A 170 3.53 -11.11 -17.14
C ARG A 170 4.87 -10.94 -16.43
N ASN A 171 4.89 -10.15 -15.35
CA ASN A 171 6.03 -10.00 -14.46
C ASN A 171 5.58 -10.25 -13.02
N LYS A 172 6.42 -10.91 -12.24
CA LYS A 172 6.11 -11.33 -10.87
C LYS A 172 6.66 -10.34 -9.85
N ASN A 173 5.99 -9.20 -9.69
CA ASN A 173 6.32 -8.21 -8.67
C ASN A 173 5.13 -8.03 -7.70
N LEU A 174 5.44 -7.94 -6.41
CA LEU A 174 4.50 -7.66 -5.34
C LEU A 174 4.98 -6.46 -4.52
N ILE A 175 4.07 -5.51 -4.28
CA ILE A 175 4.21 -4.50 -3.23
C ILE A 175 3.15 -4.76 -2.16
N ASP A 176 3.60 -5.17 -0.98
CA ASP A 176 2.72 -5.32 0.19
C ASP A 176 2.82 -4.08 1.07
N THR A 177 1.79 -3.25 1.05
CA THR A 177 1.76 -2.01 1.84
C THR A 177 1.29 -2.22 3.28
N LYS A 178 0.95 -3.46 3.66
CA LYS A 178 0.36 -3.81 4.95
C LYS A 178 1.17 -4.83 5.76
N ASN A 179 2.27 -5.35 5.20
CA ASN A 179 3.03 -6.46 5.78
C ASN A 179 2.10 -7.62 6.19
N PHE A 180 1.28 -8.06 5.24
CA PHE A 180 0.13 -8.92 5.54
C PHE A 180 0.21 -10.30 4.91
N LEU A 181 0.83 -10.40 3.73
CA LEU A 181 0.92 -11.65 2.97
C LEU A 181 2.06 -12.53 3.49
N ASP A 182 2.03 -13.80 3.17
CA ASP A 182 3.13 -14.72 3.40
C ASP A 182 4.25 -14.47 2.37
N HIS A 183 5.19 -13.59 2.71
CA HIS A 183 6.22 -13.12 1.79
C HIS A 183 7.18 -14.24 1.34
N GLU A 184 7.44 -15.24 2.19
CA GLU A 184 8.27 -16.38 1.81
C GLU A 184 7.59 -17.19 0.69
N LYS A 185 6.31 -17.51 0.87
CA LYS A 185 5.50 -18.20 -0.14
C LYS A 185 5.48 -17.45 -1.49
N TRP A 186 5.42 -16.11 -1.45
CA TRP A 186 5.45 -15.30 -2.67
C TRP A 186 6.84 -15.31 -3.32
N ARG A 187 7.91 -15.17 -2.54
CA ARG A 187 9.31 -15.26 -3.03
C ARG A 187 9.61 -16.64 -3.62
N ASP A 188 9.20 -17.72 -2.96
CA ASP A 188 9.35 -19.10 -3.44
C ASP A 188 8.59 -19.34 -4.76
N SER A 189 7.52 -18.59 -5.00
CA SER A 189 6.79 -18.60 -6.27
C SER A 189 7.43 -17.71 -7.36
N GLY A 190 8.61 -17.14 -7.09
CA GLY A 190 9.41 -16.34 -8.02
C GLY A 190 9.04 -14.86 -8.06
N PHE A 191 8.30 -14.35 -7.07
CA PHE A 191 7.99 -12.93 -6.99
C PHE A 191 9.15 -12.12 -6.38
N ASN A 192 9.39 -10.95 -6.99
CA ASN A 192 10.11 -9.87 -6.36
C ASN A 192 9.15 -9.17 -5.38
N VAL A 193 9.44 -9.25 -4.07
CA VAL A 193 8.53 -8.80 -3.01
C VAL A 193 9.12 -7.59 -2.31
N LYS A 194 8.45 -6.45 -2.42
CA LYS A 194 8.73 -5.24 -1.65
C LYS A 194 7.65 -5.06 -0.58
N ILE A 195 8.08 -4.78 0.65
CA ILE A 195 7.18 -4.45 1.77
C ILE A 195 7.38 -2.97 2.10
N LEU A 196 6.28 -2.23 2.26
CA LEU A 196 6.33 -0.83 2.66
C LEU A 196 7.00 -0.71 4.04
N GLY A 197 8.00 0.15 4.15
CA GLY A 197 8.72 0.36 5.41
C GLY A 197 9.79 -0.68 5.71
N ASP A 198 10.06 -1.61 4.79
CA ASP A 198 11.21 -2.51 4.87
C ASP A 198 12.41 -1.92 4.11
N GLY A 199 13.36 -1.39 4.86
CA GLY A 199 14.60 -0.83 4.31
C GLY A 199 15.63 -1.86 3.85
N HIS A 200 15.39 -3.16 4.07
CA HIS A 200 16.27 -4.23 3.59
C HIS A 200 16.01 -4.60 2.12
N TYR A 201 14.97 -4.01 1.50
CA TYR A 201 14.68 -4.26 0.10
C TYR A 201 15.83 -3.78 -0.79
N THR A 202 16.64 -4.71 -1.24
CA THR A 202 17.65 -4.50 -2.28
C THR A 202 17.01 -4.84 -3.64
N GLY A 203 16.13 -3.98 -4.14
CA GLY A 203 15.68 -4.05 -5.52
C GLY A 203 16.89 -4.07 -6.46
N HIS A 204 16.73 -4.57 -7.67
CA HIS A 204 17.78 -4.54 -8.68
C HIS A 204 18.31 -3.10 -8.81
N SER A 205 19.27 -2.76 -7.96
CA SER A 205 20.01 -1.52 -8.12
C SER A 205 20.71 -1.64 -9.49
N LEU A 206 20.20 -0.87 -10.45
CA LEU A 206 20.95 -0.59 -11.65
C LEU A 206 22.36 -0.20 -11.18
N GLN A 207 23.32 -1.09 -11.39
CA GLN A 207 24.73 -0.76 -11.23
C GLN A 207 24.98 0.52 -12.03
N LYS A 208 25.35 1.56 -11.31
CA LYS A 208 25.83 2.80 -11.91
C LYS A 208 27.12 2.56 -12.69
#